data_0c334425d7336484c5dc957a463b826c
#
_entry.id   0c334425d7336484c5dc957a463b826c
#
_cell.length_a   1.000
_cell.length_b   1.000
_cell.length_c   1.000
_cell.angle_alpha   90.00
_cell.angle_beta   90.00
_cell.angle_gamma   90.00
#
_symmetry.space_group_name_H-M   'P 1'
#
loop_
_entity.id
_entity.type
_entity.pdbx_description
1 polymer ?
#
loop_
_entity_poly.entity_id
_entity_poly.type
_entity_poly.pdbx_seq_one_letter_code
_entity_poly.pdbx_strand_id
1 'polypeptide(L)'
;MKKYRFCPICKSSLSISMHSNRIVCPKCGWIYYANPLPSVAAFVCTADDQILLIKRGVAPGKGKWALPSGFIEQHELPEQAVIRELREETNIKGTLNRLIGVYTEPTRIYGNVLLIGYAIDYQRGKPRSGSDTTDARFFSARRLPKIAFRSHHAIIKKGLAQRSNPGILIEILKSKITEATITHTQLFYKASMGIDAQIMKAAGLVPGEKVHVLNYNNGERLITYTIEEKAGSRRIVLYGPASRKGKIGDKLCILSYALVNATDVEGIKTRVVTLDERNKIKRRHT
;
A
#
# COMPACT_ATOMS: atom_id res chain seq x y z
N MET A 1 -1.51 -8.01 33.78
CA MET A 1 -2.62 -7.05 33.50
C MET A 1 -3.36 -6.77 34.77
N LYS A 2 -3.49 -5.52 35.23
CA LYS A 2 -4.36 -5.17 36.36
C LYS A 2 -5.81 -5.36 35.89
N LYS A 3 -6.49 -6.34 36.47
CA LYS A 3 -7.90 -6.58 36.15
C LYS A 3 -8.76 -5.58 36.96
N TYR A 4 -9.72 -4.95 36.28
CA TYR A 4 -10.70 -4.12 36.94
C TYR A 4 -11.50 -4.96 37.93
N ARG A 5 -11.57 -4.56 39.20
CA ARG A 5 -12.43 -5.17 40.24
C ARG A 5 -13.79 -4.53 40.31
N PHE A 6 -13.87 -3.25 39.93
CA PHE A 6 -15.09 -2.45 39.96
C PHE A 6 -15.32 -1.77 38.62
N CYS A 7 -16.58 -1.60 38.28
CA CYS A 7 -16.98 -0.87 37.07
C CYS A 7 -16.65 0.62 37.22
N PRO A 8 -15.91 1.25 36.25
CA PRO A 8 -15.59 2.66 36.34
C PRO A 8 -16.82 3.58 36.18
N ILE A 9 -17.93 3.06 35.63
CA ILE A 9 -19.15 3.84 35.40
C ILE A 9 -20.07 3.79 36.61
N CYS A 10 -20.44 2.60 37.08
CA CYS A 10 -21.44 2.45 38.15
C CYS A 10 -20.88 1.90 39.47
N LYS A 11 -19.58 1.69 39.58
CA LYS A 11 -18.83 1.21 40.75
C LYS A 11 -19.24 -0.18 41.25
N SER A 12 -20.12 -0.92 40.56
CA SER A 12 -20.47 -2.29 40.92
C SER A 12 -19.27 -3.24 40.75
N SER A 13 -19.25 -4.30 41.56
CA SER A 13 -18.23 -5.36 41.45
C SER A 13 -18.30 -6.05 40.08
N LEU A 14 -17.15 -6.33 39.50
CA LEU A 14 -17.02 -7.01 38.22
C LEU A 14 -16.59 -8.46 38.43
N SER A 15 -17.39 -9.40 37.96
CA SER A 15 -16.99 -10.81 37.86
C SER A 15 -16.21 -11.02 36.55
N ILE A 16 -15.02 -11.60 36.68
CA ILE A 16 -14.15 -11.83 35.53
C ILE A 16 -14.44 -13.22 34.96
N SER A 17 -15.02 -13.29 33.80
CA SER A 17 -15.06 -14.54 33.03
C SER A 17 -13.67 -14.86 32.48
N MET A 18 -13.16 -16.03 32.84
CA MET A 18 -11.80 -16.47 32.39
C MET A 18 -11.72 -16.80 30.90
N HIS A 19 -12.84 -16.80 30.18
CA HIS A 19 -12.93 -17.28 28.79
C HIS A 19 -13.14 -16.16 27.75
N SER A 20 -13.13 -14.88 28.13
CA SER A 20 -13.30 -13.79 27.18
C SER A 20 -12.28 -12.66 27.38
N ASN A 21 -11.78 -12.08 26.28
CA ASN A 21 -10.93 -10.87 26.30
C ASN A 21 -11.71 -9.60 26.67
N ARG A 22 -12.96 -9.74 27.16
CA ARG A 22 -13.82 -8.63 27.55
C ARG A 22 -14.39 -8.84 28.95
N ILE A 23 -14.60 -7.76 29.67
CA ILE A 23 -15.30 -7.74 30.96
C ILE A 23 -16.60 -6.97 30.75
N VAL A 24 -17.73 -7.56 31.08
CA VAL A 24 -19.04 -6.91 30.99
C VAL A 24 -19.55 -6.62 32.40
N CYS A 25 -19.97 -5.38 32.64
CA CYS A 25 -20.58 -5.01 33.90
C CYS A 25 -22.03 -5.58 34.00
N PRO A 26 -22.35 -6.40 34.99
CA PRO A 26 -23.69 -6.99 35.11
C PRO A 26 -24.77 -5.97 35.48
N LYS A 27 -24.39 -4.80 36.03
CA LYS A 27 -25.33 -3.75 36.44
C LYS A 27 -25.66 -2.74 35.36
N CYS A 28 -24.66 -2.22 34.63
CA CYS A 28 -24.87 -1.14 33.67
C CYS A 28 -24.49 -1.50 32.21
N GLY A 29 -24.09 -2.75 31.94
CA GLY A 29 -23.73 -3.20 30.60
C GLY A 29 -22.41 -2.66 30.06
N TRP A 30 -21.66 -1.85 30.84
CA TRP A 30 -20.33 -1.37 30.39
C TRP A 30 -19.42 -2.53 30.00
N ILE A 31 -18.75 -2.39 28.85
CA ILE A 31 -17.87 -3.42 28.30
C ILE A 31 -16.45 -2.90 28.28
N TYR A 32 -15.52 -3.65 28.85
CA TYR A 32 -14.08 -3.43 28.71
C TYR A 32 -13.49 -4.49 27.80
N TYR A 33 -12.76 -4.05 26.79
CA TYR A 33 -11.96 -4.90 25.90
C TYR A 33 -10.47 -4.80 26.27
N ALA A 34 -9.81 -5.94 26.45
CA ALA A 34 -8.36 -5.99 26.69
C ALA A 34 -7.60 -5.89 25.36
N ASN A 35 -7.73 -4.76 24.69
CA ASN A 35 -7.06 -4.53 23.40
C ASN A 35 -5.59 -4.17 23.58
N PRO A 36 -4.72 -4.46 22.57
CA PRO A 36 -3.37 -3.93 22.54
C PRO A 36 -3.40 -2.40 22.48
N LEU A 37 -2.42 -1.76 23.13
CA LEU A 37 -2.27 -0.31 23.02
C LEU A 37 -1.69 0.06 21.64
N PRO A 38 -2.31 0.96 20.87
CA PRO A 38 -1.81 1.37 19.57
C PRO A 38 -0.59 2.29 19.72
N SER A 39 0.44 2.03 18.94
CA SER A 39 1.71 2.76 18.93
C SER A 39 2.28 2.82 17.52
N VAL A 40 3.15 3.80 17.26
CA VAL A 40 3.84 3.99 15.99
C VAL A 40 5.35 3.96 16.17
N ALA A 41 6.08 3.62 15.10
CA ALA A 41 7.54 3.71 15.06
C ALA A 41 8.00 4.28 13.72
N ALA A 42 8.93 5.24 13.76
CA ALA A 42 9.52 5.89 12.60
C ALA A 42 10.83 5.22 12.19
N PHE A 43 10.89 4.64 11.02
CA PHE A 43 12.12 4.20 10.37
C PHE A 43 12.61 5.32 9.46
N VAL A 44 13.62 6.06 9.90
CA VAL A 44 14.30 7.09 9.12
C VAL A 44 15.67 6.58 8.72
N CYS A 45 15.94 6.56 7.43
CA CYS A 45 17.23 6.13 6.90
C CYS A 45 17.72 7.13 5.83
N THR A 46 18.92 7.66 6.01
CA THR A 46 19.54 8.61 5.07
C THR A 46 20.03 7.92 3.79
N ALA A 47 20.41 8.72 2.78
CA ALA A 47 20.97 8.19 1.53
C ALA A 47 22.26 7.36 1.78
N ASP A 48 23.04 7.71 2.80
CA ASP A 48 24.29 7.04 3.18
C ASP A 48 24.07 5.85 4.13
N ASP A 49 22.90 5.24 4.11
CA ASP A 49 22.52 4.09 4.95
C ASP A 49 22.72 4.31 6.47
N GLN A 50 22.43 5.52 6.94
CA GLN A 50 22.42 5.81 8.37
C GLN A 50 20.98 5.75 8.90
N ILE A 51 20.74 5.00 9.95
CA ILE A 51 19.43 4.84 10.61
C ILE A 51 19.37 5.69 11.87
N LEU A 52 18.31 6.49 12.01
CA LEU A 52 18.04 7.27 13.19
C LEU A 52 17.54 6.38 14.32
N LEU A 53 18.23 6.43 15.45
CA LEU A 53 17.84 5.75 16.68
C LEU A 53 17.83 6.71 17.84
N ILE A 54 16.98 6.40 18.82
CA ILE A 54 16.92 7.07 20.13
C ILE A 54 17.41 6.13 21.22
N LYS A 55 18.02 6.68 22.27
CA LYS A 55 18.33 5.94 23.49
C LYS A 55 17.26 6.22 24.53
N ARG A 56 16.53 5.19 24.93
CA ARG A 56 15.39 5.33 25.83
C ARG A 56 15.78 5.81 27.23
N GLY A 57 15.14 6.86 27.70
CA GLY A 57 15.29 7.38 29.07
C GLY A 57 14.41 6.65 30.08
N VAL A 58 13.32 6.03 29.64
CA VAL A 58 12.26 5.43 30.47
C VAL A 58 12.04 3.94 30.21
N ALA A 59 11.42 3.24 31.15
CA ALA A 59 11.00 1.85 30.96
C ALA A 59 9.75 1.74 30.04
N PRO A 60 9.59 0.63 29.29
CA PRO A 60 10.49 -0.51 29.18
C PRO A 60 11.70 -0.19 28.29
N GLY A 61 12.80 -0.90 28.52
CA GLY A 61 13.99 -0.77 27.66
C GLY A 61 14.86 0.46 27.96
N LYS A 62 14.79 1.05 29.16
CA LYS A 62 15.67 2.17 29.60
C LYS A 62 17.13 1.87 29.29
N GLY A 63 17.84 2.86 28.72
CA GLY A 63 19.27 2.79 28.35
C GLY A 63 19.55 2.01 27.07
N LYS A 64 18.55 1.40 26.41
CA LYS A 64 18.70 0.69 25.12
C LYS A 64 18.28 1.57 23.94
N TRP A 65 18.75 1.20 22.76
CA TRP A 65 18.42 1.90 21.53
C TRP A 65 17.12 1.38 20.92
N ALA A 66 16.35 2.28 20.29
CA ALA A 66 15.08 1.97 19.64
C ALA A 66 14.85 2.91 18.45
N LEU A 67 13.90 2.61 17.59
CA LEU A 67 13.36 3.59 16.66
C LEU A 67 12.60 4.68 17.43
N PRO A 68 12.53 5.90 16.95
CA PRO A 68 11.59 6.90 17.47
C PRO A 68 10.17 6.34 17.44
N SER A 69 9.46 6.41 18.58
CA SER A 69 8.20 5.70 18.73
C SER A 69 7.41 6.13 19.96
N GLY A 70 6.09 6.16 19.84
CA GLY A 70 5.20 6.44 20.94
C GLY A 70 3.78 5.98 20.72
N PHE A 71 2.90 6.27 21.68
CA PHE A 71 1.49 5.91 21.60
C PHE A 71 0.73 6.91 20.72
N ILE A 72 -0.28 6.38 20.03
CA ILE A 72 -1.23 7.19 19.28
C ILE A 72 -2.17 7.84 20.30
N GLU A 73 -2.32 9.16 20.22
CA GLU A 73 -3.21 9.92 21.08
C GLU A 73 -4.67 9.83 20.62
N GLN A 74 -5.59 10.18 21.53
CA GLN A 74 -7.01 10.24 21.19
C GLN A 74 -7.24 11.31 20.11
N HIS A 75 -7.98 10.97 19.07
CA HIS A 75 -8.26 11.83 17.89
C HIS A 75 -7.08 12.10 16.95
N GLU A 76 -5.99 11.35 17.09
CA GLU A 76 -4.82 11.44 16.21
C GLU A 76 -4.79 10.24 15.23
N LEU A 77 -4.45 10.50 13.97
CA LEU A 77 -4.20 9.43 13.00
C LEU A 77 -2.79 8.84 13.22
N PRO A 78 -2.59 7.54 12.94
CA PRO A 78 -1.26 6.92 13.08
C PRO A 78 -0.16 7.64 12.29
N GLU A 79 -0.50 8.19 11.12
CA GLU A 79 0.39 8.97 10.26
C GLU A 79 0.81 10.30 10.91
N GLN A 80 -0.08 10.91 11.66
CA GLN A 80 0.20 12.14 12.41
C GLN A 80 1.06 11.83 13.64
N ALA A 81 0.70 10.77 14.37
CA ALA A 81 1.43 10.32 15.54
C ALA A 81 2.90 10.03 15.24
N VAL A 82 3.20 9.32 14.15
CA VAL A 82 4.59 8.97 13.83
C VAL A 82 5.44 10.19 13.50
N ILE A 83 4.86 11.23 12.88
CA ILE A 83 5.58 12.49 12.59
C ILE A 83 5.75 13.32 13.85
N ARG A 84 4.74 13.38 14.74
CA ARG A 84 4.83 14.05 16.04
C ARG A 84 5.92 13.41 16.90
N GLU A 85 5.89 12.10 17.11
CA GLU A 85 6.86 11.36 17.92
C GLU A 85 8.30 11.51 17.37
N LEU A 86 8.47 11.41 16.04
CA LEU A 86 9.75 11.65 15.41
C LEU A 86 10.31 13.02 15.79
N ARG A 87 9.47 14.05 15.72
CA ARG A 87 9.88 15.42 16.02
C ARG A 87 10.17 15.62 17.49
N GLU A 88 9.33 15.11 18.40
CA GLU A 88 9.44 15.25 19.85
C GLU A 88 10.67 14.54 20.41
N GLU A 89 10.91 13.29 19.94
CA GLU A 89 12.02 12.49 20.46
C GLU A 89 13.37 12.80 19.82
N THR A 90 13.40 13.42 18.62
CA THR A 90 14.67 13.57 17.87
C THR A 90 14.93 14.95 17.29
N ASN A 91 13.97 15.88 17.28
CA ASN A 91 14.02 17.17 16.57
C ASN A 91 14.23 17.04 15.04
N ILE A 92 14.00 15.86 14.46
CA ILE A 92 14.10 15.62 13.02
C ILE A 92 12.76 15.95 12.36
N LYS A 93 12.81 16.57 11.18
CA LYS A 93 11.68 16.75 10.28
C LYS A 93 11.80 15.75 9.13
N GLY A 94 10.70 15.07 8.85
CA GLY A 94 10.57 14.14 7.76
C GLY A 94 9.14 14.10 7.21
N THR A 95 8.95 13.49 6.06
CA THR A 95 7.65 13.21 5.45
C THR A 95 7.37 11.73 5.44
N LEU A 96 6.10 11.39 5.63
CA LEU A 96 5.64 10.03 5.54
C LEU A 96 5.88 9.50 4.12
N ASN A 97 6.56 8.35 4.02
CA ASN A 97 6.77 7.67 2.75
C ASN A 97 5.76 6.51 2.59
N ARG A 98 5.85 5.48 3.45
CA ARG A 98 4.98 4.30 3.37
C ARG A 98 4.88 3.53 4.69
N LEU A 99 3.87 2.69 4.78
CA LEU A 99 3.76 1.67 5.82
C LEU A 99 4.81 0.56 5.57
N ILE A 100 5.59 0.23 6.60
CA ILE A 100 6.49 -0.94 6.58
C ILE A 100 5.74 -2.19 7.01
N GLY A 101 4.96 -2.09 8.08
CA GLY A 101 4.16 -3.21 8.59
C GLY A 101 3.59 -2.96 9.96
N VAL A 102 2.77 -3.92 10.42
CA VAL A 102 2.13 -3.91 11.72
C VAL A 102 2.63 -5.10 12.53
N TYR A 103 2.99 -4.87 13.79
CA TYR A 103 3.61 -5.84 14.67
C TYR A 103 2.96 -5.82 16.05
N THR A 104 3.09 -6.91 16.78
CA THR A 104 2.74 -6.96 18.20
C THR A 104 3.99 -7.10 19.06
N GLU A 105 4.07 -6.31 20.12
CA GLU A 105 5.16 -6.37 21.10
C GLU A 105 4.59 -6.62 22.49
N PRO A 106 4.86 -7.75 23.13
CA PRO A 106 4.46 -7.99 24.51
C PRO A 106 5.34 -7.19 25.47
N THR A 107 4.72 -6.46 26.36
CA THR A 107 5.42 -5.71 27.42
C THR A 107 4.93 -6.09 28.81
N ARG A 108 5.80 -6.01 29.82
CA ARG A 108 5.40 -6.26 31.23
C ARG A 108 4.55 -5.14 31.83
N ILE A 109 4.69 -3.92 31.30
CA ILE A 109 4.05 -2.71 31.86
C ILE A 109 2.68 -2.50 31.20
N TYR A 110 2.62 -2.57 29.89
CA TYR A 110 1.44 -2.19 29.09
C TYR A 110 0.62 -3.37 28.57
N GLY A 111 1.09 -4.62 28.79
CA GLY A 111 0.53 -5.78 28.10
C GLY A 111 1.00 -5.83 26.65
N ASN A 112 0.11 -6.12 25.70
CA ASN A 112 0.44 -6.10 24.30
C ASN A 112 0.35 -4.69 23.71
N VAL A 113 1.34 -4.33 22.88
CA VAL A 113 1.35 -3.09 22.11
C VAL A 113 1.20 -3.48 20.63
N LEU A 114 0.32 -2.80 19.92
CA LEU A 114 0.17 -2.88 18.47
C LEU A 114 1.05 -1.79 17.84
N LEU A 115 2.19 -2.17 17.28
CA LEU A 115 3.17 -1.24 16.72
C LEU A 115 3.03 -1.14 15.21
N ILE A 116 2.78 0.07 14.70
CA ILE A 116 2.68 0.38 13.27
C ILE A 116 3.99 1.05 12.85
N GLY A 117 4.77 0.37 12.02
CA GLY A 117 6.07 0.86 11.53
C GLY A 117 5.93 1.60 10.20
N TYR A 118 6.41 2.84 10.15
CA TYR A 118 6.42 3.67 8.95
C TYR A 118 7.83 4.01 8.49
N ALA A 119 8.05 4.01 7.17
CA ALA A 119 9.22 4.64 6.57
C ALA A 119 8.99 6.13 6.43
N ILE A 120 9.97 6.91 6.85
CA ILE A 120 9.94 8.38 6.81
C ILE A 120 11.13 8.88 6.02
N ASP A 121 10.88 9.74 5.05
CA ASP A 121 11.92 10.42 4.29
C ASP A 121 12.49 11.56 5.12
N TYR A 122 13.81 11.49 5.39
CA TYR A 122 14.53 12.54 6.10
C TYR A 122 14.55 13.82 5.27
N GLN A 123 14.11 14.92 5.87
CA GLN A 123 14.15 16.24 5.23
C GLN A 123 15.29 17.09 5.79
N ARG A 124 15.29 17.33 7.09
CA ARG A 124 16.25 18.21 7.77
C ARG A 124 16.21 18.04 9.28
N GLY A 125 17.21 18.58 9.94
CA GLY A 125 17.34 18.63 11.40
C GLY A 125 18.64 17.95 11.86
N LYS A 126 19.09 18.32 13.04
CA LYS A 126 20.17 17.60 13.74
C LYS A 126 19.53 16.81 14.88
N PRO A 127 19.84 15.51 15.04
CA PRO A 127 19.28 14.71 16.12
C PRO A 127 19.59 15.34 17.47
N ARG A 128 18.56 15.47 18.30
CA ARG A 128 18.65 15.90 19.70
C ARG A 128 17.67 15.07 20.50
N SER A 129 18.07 14.62 21.68
CA SER A 129 17.19 13.91 22.60
C SER A 129 16.02 14.80 23.05
N GLY A 130 14.82 14.23 23.07
CA GLY A 130 13.62 14.83 23.67
C GLY A 130 13.46 14.44 25.15
N SER A 131 12.27 14.69 25.71
CA SER A 131 11.98 14.49 27.14
C SER A 131 12.15 13.05 27.61
N ASP A 132 11.76 12.08 26.84
CA ASP A 132 11.76 10.65 27.17
C ASP A 132 12.98 9.89 26.66
N THR A 133 13.94 10.60 26.05
CA THR A 133 15.14 10.04 25.46
C THR A 133 16.39 10.66 26.09
N THR A 134 17.47 9.89 26.21
CA THR A 134 18.76 10.38 26.71
C THR A 134 19.76 10.68 25.60
N ASP A 135 19.48 10.21 24.39
CA ASP A 135 20.32 10.41 23.21
C ASP A 135 19.51 10.17 21.93
N ALA A 136 19.87 10.84 20.84
CA ALA A 136 19.34 10.59 19.51
C ALA A 136 20.45 10.81 18.48
N ARG A 137 20.72 9.80 17.65
CA ARG A 137 21.76 9.90 16.61
C ARG A 137 21.53 8.92 15.47
N PHE A 138 22.24 9.15 14.38
CA PHE A 138 22.31 8.23 13.25
C PHE A 138 23.37 7.16 13.47
N PHE A 139 23.07 5.93 13.08
CA PHE A 139 23.96 4.78 13.10
C PHE A 139 24.04 4.15 11.71
N SER A 140 25.23 3.71 11.31
CA SER A 140 25.37 2.93 10.10
C SER A 140 24.50 1.67 10.16
N ALA A 141 23.73 1.41 9.11
CA ALA A 141 22.88 0.22 9.00
C ALA A 141 23.68 -1.10 9.14
N ARG A 142 24.99 -1.06 8.86
CA ARG A 142 25.90 -2.21 8.99
C ARG A 142 26.41 -2.42 10.43
N ARG A 143 26.26 -1.41 11.33
CA ARG A 143 26.80 -1.43 12.70
C ARG A 143 25.76 -0.87 13.68
N LEU A 144 24.62 -1.52 13.76
CA LEU A 144 23.56 -1.10 14.69
C LEU A 144 23.88 -1.55 16.12
N PRO A 145 23.57 -0.70 17.11
CA PRO A 145 23.62 -1.10 18.50
C PRO A 145 22.51 -2.12 18.81
N LYS A 146 22.56 -2.71 20.02
CA LYS A 146 21.50 -3.62 20.46
C LYS A 146 20.15 -2.89 20.56
N ILE A 147 19.20 -3.30 19.74
CA ILE A 147 17.84 -2.75 19.69
C ILE A 147 16.99 -3.31 20.84
N ALA A 148 16.20 -2.44 21.46
CA ALA A 148 15.42 -2.74 22.67
C ALA A 148 14.31 -3.78 22.43
N PHE A 149 13.61 -3.72 21.28
CA PHE A 149 12.40 -4.46 20.99
C PHE A 149 12.52 -5.28 19.71
N ARG A 150 11.91 -6.48 19.70
CA ARG A 150 11.90 -7.36 18.53
C ARG A 150 11.15 -6.73 17.35
N SER A 151 10.04 -6.06 17.64
CA SER A 151 9.24 -5.37 16.62
C SER A 151 10.04 -4.25 15.92
N HIS A 152 10.83 -3.45 16.66
CA HIS A 152 11.69 -2.43 16.08
C HIS A 152 12.79 -3.02 15.20
N HIS A 153 13.39 -4.14 15.62
CA HIS A 153 14.35 -4.87 14.81
C HIS A 153 13.72 -5.39 13.51
N ALA A 154 12.48 -5.91 13.58
CA ALA A 154 11.75 -6.38 12.39
C ALA A 154 11.43 -5.23 11.42
N ILE A 155 11.03 -4.05 11.94
CA ILE A 155 10.80 -2.83 11.15
C ILE A 155 12.10 -2.41 10.44
N ILE A 156 13.22 -2.35 11.15
CA ILE A 156 14.53 -1.99 10.57
C ILE A 156 14.91 -2.96 9.46
N LYS A 157 14.84 -4.27 9.73
CA LYS A 157 15.19 -5.31 8.74
C LYS A 157 14.35 -5.18 7.48
N LYS A 158 13.01 -5.03 7.62
CA LYS A 158 12.10 -4.90 6.48
C LYS A 158 12.28 -3.56 5.77
N GLY A 159 12.47 -2.47 6.50
CA GLY A 159 12.73 -1.15 5.94
C GLY A 159 14.01 -1.10 5.09
N LEU A 160 15.09 -1.71 5.56
CA LEU A 160 16.35 -1.85 4.81
C LEU A 160 16.16 -2.73 3.56
N ALA A 161 15.51 -3.89 3.68
CA ALA A 161 15.24 -4.77 2.55
C ALA A 161 14.46 -4.05 1.44
N GLN A 162 13.48 -3.23 1.83
CA GLN A 162 12.69 -2.43 0.88
C GLN A 162 13.47 -1.26 0.26
N ARG A 163 14.54 -0.77 0.91
CA ARG A 163 15.46 0.24 0.32
C ARG A 163 16.50 -0.37 -0.63
N SER A 164 17.08 -1.49 -0.23
CA SER A 164 18.12 -2.18 -1.02
C SER A 164 17.58 -2.74 -2.34
N ASN A 165 16.28 -2.81 -2.44
CA ASN A 165 15.59 -3.15 -3.66
C ASN A 165 14.68 -1.96 -4.06
N PRO A 166 15.21 -0.87 -4.67
CA PRO A 166 14.36 0.06 -5.40
C PRO A 166 13.72 -0.80 -6.49
N GLY A 167 12.46 -1.18 -6.26
CA GLY A 167 11.81 -2.27 -6.96
C GLY A 167 12.10 -2.20 -8.45
N ILE A 168 12.73 -3.23 -9.00
CA ILE A 168 12.82 -3.37 -10.45
C ILE A 168 11.39 -3.33 -10.95
N LEU A 169 11.03 -2.23 -11.60
CA LEU A 169 9.74 -2.11 -12.25
C LEU A 169 9.81 -2.92 -13.53
N ILE A 170 8.92 -3.86 -13.66
CA ILE A 170 8.76 -4.63 -14.89
C ILE A 170 7.39 -4.35 -15.50
N GLU A 171 7.35 -4.30 -16.82
CA GLU A 171 6.09 -4.27 -17.54
C GLU A 171 5.56 -5.69 -17.67
N ILE A 172 4.37 -5.94 -17.12
CA ILE A 172 3.67 -7.22 -17.27
C ILE A 172 2.33 -7.01 -17.96
N LEU A 173 1.85 -8.03 -18.65
CA LEU A 173 0.57 -8.01 -19.30
C LEU A 173 -0.56 -7.91 -18.27
N LYS A 174 -1.29 -6.79 -18.29
CA LYS A 174 -2.44 -6.50 -17.43
C LYS A 174 -3.74 -6.99 -18.04
N SER A 175 -3.93 -6.70 -19.33
CA SER A 175 -5.17 -6.99 -20.04
C SER A 175 -4.92 -7.44 -21.47
N LYS A 176 -5.74 -8.35 -21.97
CA LYS A 176 -5.72 -8.81 -23.36
C LYS A 176 -7.16 -8.96 -23.89
N ILE A 177 -7.46 -8.29 -25.00
CA ILE A 177 -8.69 -8.52 -25.76
C ILE A 177 -8.27 -9.21 -27.06
N THR A 178 -8.84 -10.38 -27.35
CA THR A 178 -8.55 -11.16 -28.55
C THR A 178 -9.76 -11.25 -29.44
N GLU A 179 -9.54 -11.44 -30.75
CA GLU A 179 -10.58 -11.60 -31.79
C GLU A 179 -11.47 -10.35 -31.96
N ALA A 180 -10.97 -9.16 -31.50
CA ALA A 180 -11.73 -7.93 -31.68
C ALA A 180 -11.83 -7.56 -33.16
N THR A 181 -13.05 -7.42 -33.70
CA THR A 181 -13.26 -7.08 -35.11
C THR A 181 -13.46 -5.58 -35.27
N ILE A 182 -12.68 -4.92 -36.16
CA ILE A 182 -12.86 -3.50 -36.48
C ILE A 182 -14.26 -3.31 -37.10
N THR A 183 -15.06 -2.47 -36.45
CA THR A 183 -16.42 -2.15 -36.95
C THR A 183 -16.49 -0.87 -37.75
N HIS A 184 -15.63 0.09 -37.43
CA HIS A 184 -15.58 1.41 -38.06
C HIS A 184 -14.13 1.94 -38.12
N THR A 185 -13.88 2.79 -39.11
CA THR A 185 -12.66 3.58 -39.21
C THR A 185 -13.01 5.03 -39.58
N GLN A 186 -12.31 6.00 -38.96
CA GLN A 186 -12.55 7.43 -39.25
C GLN A 186 -11.25 8.21 -39.16
N LEU A 187 -10.75 8.66 -40.31
CA LEU A 187 -9.43 9.29 -40.39
C LEU A 187 -9.39 10.70 -39.72
N PHE A 188 -10.35 11.54 -40.00
CA PHE A 188 -10.39 12.89 -39.48
C PHE A 188 -11.19 12.96 -38.16
N TYR A 189 -10.58 12.50 -37.07
CA TYR A 189 -11.17 12.51 -35.74
C TYR A 189 -10.10 12.68 -34.66
N LYS A 190 -10.42 13.41 -33.57
CA LYS A 190 -9.47 13.73 -32.50
C LYS A 190 -9.42 12.63 -31.42
N ALA A 191 -9.37 11.38 -31.81
CA ALA A 191 -9.25 10.24 -30.91
C ALA A 191 -8.41 9.14 -31.55
N SER A 192 -8.23 8.02 -30.87
CA SER A 192 -7.34 6.98 -31.34
C SER A 192 -8.02 5.60 -31.43
N MET A 193 -8.38 4.96 -30.33
CA MET A 193 -9.04 3.66 -30.39
C MET A 193 -10.32 3.64 -29.56
N GLY A 194 -11.47 3.53 -30.22
CA GLY A 194 -12.79 3.38 -29.60
C GLY A 194 -13.06 1.93 -29.26
N ILE A 195 -13.47 1.65 -28.04
CA ILE A 195 -13.83 0.32 -27.55
C ILE A 195 -15.14 0.43 -26.75
N ASP A 196 -16.10 -0.46 -27.03
CA ASP A 196 -17.34 -0.58 -26.25
C ASP A 196 -17.04 -0.61 -24.74
N ALA A 197 -17.71 0.24 -23.96
CA ALA A 197 -17.53 0.38 -22.52
C ALA A 197 -17.68 -0.94 -21.75
N GLN A 198 -18.58 -1.83 -22.17
CA GLN A 198 -18.73 -3.15 -21.53
C GLN A 198 -17.51 -4.05 -21.78
N ILE A 199 -16.91 -3.98 -22.97
CA ILE A 199 -15.70 -4.72 -23.32
C ILE A 199 -14.52 -4.15 -22.52
N MET A 200 -14.38 -2.82 -22.45
CA MET A 200 -13.35 -2.16 -21.63
C MET A 200 -13.45 -2.58 -20.17
N LYS A 201 -14.64 -2.51 -19.58
CA LYS A 201 -14.89 -2.92 -18.20
C LYS A 201 -14.53 -4.40 -17.97
N ALA A 202 -14.90 -5.27 -18.89
CA ALA A 202 -14.59 -6.70 -18.80
C ALA A 202 -13.07 -6.97 -18.83
N ALA A 203 -12.34 -6.23 -19.67
CA ALA A 203 -10.88 -6.32 -19.77
C ALA A 203 -10.14 -5.53 -18.67
N GLY A 204 -10.85 -4.71 -17.87
CA GLY A 204 -10.24 -3.83 -16.86
C GLY A 204 -9.42 -2.69 -17.47
N LEU A 205 -9.82 -2.22 -18.64
CA LEU A 205 -9.28 -1.03 -19.30
C LEU A 205 -10.02 0.22 -18.83
N VAL A 206 -9.32 1.34 -18.77
CA VAL A 206 -9.90 2.65 -18.47
C VAL A 206 -9.72 3.60 -19.67
N PRO A 207 -10.60 4.62 -19.84
CA PRO A 207 -10.40 5.63 -20.87
C PRO A 207 -9.04 6.33 -20.73
N GLY A 208 -8.36 6.57 -21.84
CA GLY A 208 -7.03 7.18 -21.89
C GLY A 208 -5.88 6.19 -21.64
N GLU A 209 -6.17 4.94 -21.35
CA GLU A 209 -5.12 3.94 -21.10
C GLU A 209 -4.35 3.60 -22.39
N LYS A 210 -3.01 3.57 -22.29
CA LYS A 210 -2.13 3.16 -23.37
C LYS A 210 -2.34 1.68 -23.71
N VAL A 211 -2.53 1.36 -24.97
CA VAL A 211 -2.67 0.00 -25.48
C VAL A 211 -1.81 -0.25 -26.67
N HIS A 212 -1.35 -1.49 -26.81
CA HIS A 212 -0.72 -2.03 -28.00
C HIS A 212 -1.78 -2.78 -28.79
N VAL A 213 -1.92 -2.42 -30.06
CA VAL A 213 -2.92 -3.02 -30.97
C VAL A 213 -2.18 -3.77 -32.05
N LEU A 214 -2.48 -5.04 -32.19
CA LEU A 214 -1.89 -5.93 -33.20
C LEU A 214 -2.99 -6.34 -34.17
N ASN A 215 -2.78 -6.12 -35.45
CA ASN A 215 -3.72 -6.50 -36.49
C ASN A 215 -3.32 -7.87 -37.05
N TYR A 216 -4.16 -8.88 -36.90
CA TYR A 216 -3.88 -10.24 -37.38
C TYR A 216 -3.86 -10.34 -38.89
N ASN A 217 -4.60 -9.48 -39.62
CA ASN A 217 -4.77 -9.57 -41.06
C ASN A 217 -3.58 -9.00 -41.86
N ASN A 218 -2.91 -7.98 -41.33
CA ASN A 218 -1.83 -7.33 -42.06
C ASN A 218 -0.50 -7.25 -41.26
N GLY A 219 -0.48 -7.76 -40.03
CA GLY A 219 0.71 -7.76 -39.16
C GLY A 219 1.09 -6.40 -38.57
N GLU A 220 0.32 -5.35 -38.82
CA GLU A 220 0.59 -4.03 -38.29
C GLU A 220 0.46 -4.00 -36.77
N ARG A 221 1.37 -3.23 -36.17
CA ARG A 221 1.38 -2.95 -34.73
C ARG A 221 1.37 -1.47 -34.52
N LEU A 222 0.51 -1.01 -33.58
CA LEU A 222 0.48 0.38 -33.18
C LEU A 222 0.33 0.51 -31.67
N ILE A 223 0.86 1.60 -31.14
CA ILE A 223 0.66 2.02 -29.76
C ILE A 223 -0.27 3.22 -29.80
N THR A 224 -1.32 3.16 -28.98
CA THR A 224 -2.33 4.20 -28.92
C THR A 224 -2.98 4.26 -27.55
N TYR A 225 -4.09 4.99 -27.40
CA TYR A 225 -4.88 5.05 -26.17
C TYR A 225 -6.35 4.76 -26.44
N THR A 226 -7.03 4.27 -25.42
CA THR A 226 -8.45 3.90 -25.51
C THR A 226 -9.38 5.08 -25.28
N ILE A 227 -10.50 5.10 -25.97
CA ILE A 227 -11.67 5.91 -25.66
C ILE A 227 -12.90 5.02 -25.55
N GLU A 228 -13.86 5.48 -24.76
CA GLU A 228 -15.10 4.75 -24.51
C GLU A 228 -16.10 4.96 -25.66
N GLU A 229 -16.59 3.86 -26.23
CA GLU A 229 -17.76 3.82 -27.09
C GLU A 229 -18.99 3.45 -26.28
N LYS A 230 -20.19 3.77 -26.81
CA LYS A 230 -21.48 3.48 -26.14
C LYS A 230 -21.53 2.02 -25.66
N ALA A 231 -21.88 1.83 -24.40
CA ALA A 231 -22.01 0.50 -23.79
C ALA A 231 -23.01 -0.38 -24.55
N GLY A 232 -22.61 -1.62 -24.87
CA GLY A 232 -23.42 -2.57 -25.64
C GLY A 232 -23.46 -2.33 -27.15
N SER A 233 -22.76 -1.29 -27.64
CA SER A 233 -22.64 -1.00 -29.07
C SER A 233 -21.80 -2.03 -29.83
N ARG A 234 -20.95 -2.77 -29.12
CA ARG A 234 -19.97 -3.72 -29.68
C ARG A 234 -18.98 -3.07 -30.66
N ARG A 235 -18.83 -1.77 -30.58
CA ARG A 235 -17.95 -1.00 -31.46
C ARG A 235 -16.50 -1.19 -31.08
N ILE A 236 -15.68 -1.46 -32.08
CA ILE A 236 -14.21 -1.41 -32.05
C ILE A 236 -13.82 -0.50 -33.21
N VAL A 237 -13.27 0.66 -32.94
CA VAL A 237 -13.08 1.74 -33.91
C VAL A 237 -11.63 2.20 -33.93
N LEU A 238 -11.09 2.37 -35.14
CA LEU A 238 -9.80 3.06 -35.30
C LEU A 238 -10.03 4.49 -35.77
N TYR A 239 -9.60 5.44 -34.96
CA TYR A 239 -9.74 6.88 -35.22
C TYR A 239 -8.41 7.52 -35.59
N GLY A 240 -8.48 8.62 -36.34
CA GLY A 240 -7.31 9.40 -36.71
C GLY A 240 -6.25 8.60 -37.48
N PRO A 241 -4.97 8.82 -37.25
CA PRO A 241 -3.89 8.09 -37.96
C PRO A 241 -3.91 6.57 -37.76
N ALA A 242 -4.49 6.08 -36.66
CA ALA A 242 -4.66 4.66 -36.39
C ALA A 242 -5.57 3.96 -37.43
N SER A 243 -6.53 4.69 -38.02
CA SER A 243 -7.41 4.15 -39.07
C SER A 243 -6.67 3.69 -40.33
N ARG A 244 -5.43 4.15 -40.56
CA ARG A 244 -4.58 3.72 -41.68
C ARG A 244 -3.92 2.37 -41.45
N LYS A 245 -3.98 1.82 -40.22
CA LYS A 245 -3.35 0.54 -39.81
C LYS A 245 -4.33 -0.64 -39.81
N GLY A 246 -5.57 -0.44 -40.24
CA GLY A 246 -6.55 -1.48 -40.37
C GLY A 246 -7.80 -1.04 -41.11
N LYS A 247 -8.56 -2.00 -41.62
CA LYS A 247 -9.85 -1.81 -42.33
C LYS A 247 -10.98 -2.50 -41.57
N ILE A 248 -12.21 -2.12 -41.85
CA ILE A 248 -13.41 -2.77 -41.32
C ILE A 248 -13.35 -4.28 -41.61
N GLY A 249 -13.60 -5.09 -40.58
CA GLY A 249 -13.53 -6.54 -40.64
C GLY A 249 -12.20 -7.15 -40.21
N ASP A 250 -11.12 -6.37 -40.12
CA ASP A 250 -9.84 -6.89 -39.63
C ASP A 250 -9.96 -7.30 -38.15
N LYS A 251 -9.25 -8.38 -37.81
CA LYS A 251 -9.17 -8.93 -36.44
C LYS A 251 -8.00 -8.30 -35.70
N LEU A 252 -8.25 -7.88 -34.45
CA LEU A 252 -7.26 -7.25 -33.61
C LEU A 252 -7.01 -8.04 -32.32
N CYS A 253 -5.76 -7.95 -31.83
CA CYS A 253 -5.41 -8.22 -30.44
C CYS A 253 -5.02 -6.90 -29.76
N ILE A 254 -5.68 -6.58 -28.66
CA ILE A 254 -5.43 -5.35 -27.89
C ILE A 254 -4.82 -5.74 -26.55
N LEU A 255 -3.65 -5.19 -26.26
CA LEU A 255 -2.87 -5.50 -25.06
C LEU A 255 -2.68 -4.23 -24.21
N SER A 256 -2.83 -4.36 -22.91
CA SER A 256 -2.43 -3.33 -21.96
C SER A 256 -1.45 -3.92 -20.95
N TYR A 257 -0.51 -3.12 -20.51
CA TYR A 257 0.53 -3.50 -19.57
C TYR A 257 0.46 -2.65 -18.31
N ALA A 258 0.95 -3.18 -17.20
CA ALA A 258 1.11 -2.47 -15.96
C ALA A 258 2.58 -2.52 -15.54
N LEU A 259 3.08 -1.40 -15.02
CA LEU A 259 4.37 -1.32 -14.34
C LEU A 259 4.18 -1.77 -12.91
N VAL A 260 4.88 -2.81 -12.50
CA VAL A 260 4.78 -3.39 -11.16
C VAL A 260 6.16 -3.68 -10.60
N ASN A 261 6.30 -3.67 -9.28
CA ASN A 261 7.53 -4.15 -8.68
C ASN A 261 7.69 -5.65 -8.96
N ALA A 262 8.91 -6.08 -9.30
CA ALA A 262 9.21 -7.48 -9.55
C ALA A 262 8.82 -8.41 -8.37
N THR A 263 8.78 -7.87 -7.15
CA THR A 263 8.34 -8.58 -5.94
C THR A 263 6.83 -8.80 -5.86
N ASP A 264 6.04 -8.05 -6.62
CA ASP A 264 4.58 -8.03 -6.50
C ASP A 264 3.89 -8.77 -7.68
N VAL A 265 4.69 -9.39 -8.55
CA VAL A 265 4.22 -10.07 -9.78
C VAL A 265 3.26 -11.21 -9.49
N GLU A 266 3.52 -12.02 -8.45
CA GLU A 266 2.71 -13.19 -8.10
C GLU A 266 1.24 -12.84 -7.76
N GLY A 267 0.97 -11.59 -7.33
CA GLY A 267 -0.38 -11.11 -7.02
C GLY A 267 -1.17 -10.62 -8.23
N ILE A 268 -0.56 -10.51 -9.42
CA ILE A 268 -1.17 -9.86 -10.57
C ILE A 268 -1.73 -10.90 -11.52
N LYS A 269 -3.04 -10.80 -11.76
CA LYS A 269 -3.75 -11.67 -12.68
C LYS A 269 -4.08 -10.92 -13.96
N THR A 270 -3.64 -11.45 -15.11
CA THR A 270 -3.97 -10.92 -16.43
C THR A 270 -5.44 -11.14 -16.76
N ARG A 271 -6.17 -10.10 -17.12
CA ARG A 271 -7.55 -10.23 -17.60
C ARG A 271 -7.57 -10.49 -19.11
N VAL A 272 -8.06 -11.64 -19.52
CA VAL A 272 -8.19 -11.99 -20.94
C VAL A 272 -9.66 -12.06 -21.32
N VAL A 273 -10.02 -11.28 -22.34
CA VAL A 273 -11.38 -11.25 -22.93
C VAL A 273 -11.30 -11.70 -24.37
N THR A 274 -12.02 -12.76 -24.72
CA THR A 274 -12.15 -13.23 -26.10
C THR A 274 -13.52 -12.83 -26.63
N LEU A 275 -13.54 -12.21 -27.81
CA LEU A 275 -14.76 -11.78 -28.49
C LEU A 275 -15.17 -12.78 -29.56
N ASP A 276 -16.44 -12.75 -29.97
CA ASP A 276 -16.94 -13.43 -31.17
C ASP A 276 -16.86 -12.49 -32.41
N GLU A 277 -17.30 -12.96 -33.56
CA GLU A 277 -17.30 -12.21 -34.81
C GLU A 277 -18.14 -10.90 -34.77
N ARG A 278 -19.09 -10.80 -33.83
CA ARG A 278 -19.92 -9.62 -33.60
C ARG A 278 -19.47 -8.80 -32.40
N ASN A 279 -18.24 -9.00 -31.93
CA ASN A 279 -17.66 -8.38 -30.74
C ASN A 279 -18.49 -8.61 -29.45
N LYS A 280 -19.24 -9.73 -29.34
CA LYS A 280 -19.84 -10.16 -28.09
C LYS A 280 -18.79 -10.90 -27.27
N ILE A 281 -18.78 -10.67 -25.97
CA ILE A 281 -17.84 -11.38 -25.06
C ILE A 281 -18.20 -12.88 -25.05
N LYS A 282 -17.25 -13.72 -25.52
CA LYS A 282 -17.36 -15.17 -25.57
C LYS A 282 -16.77 -15.84 -24.33
N ARG A 283 -15.60 -15.35 -23.86
CA ARG A 283 -14.91 -15.89 -22.68
C ARG A 283 -14.25 -14.78 -21.90
N ARG A 284 -14.11 -14.99 -20.58
CA ARG A 284 -13.30 -14.18 -19.67
C ARG A 284 -12.41 -15.13 -18.88
N HIS A 285 -11.11 -14.84 -18.80
CA HIS A 285 -10.14 -15.53 -17.96
C HIS A 285 -9.45 -14.49 -17.07
N THR A 286 -9.21 -14.83 -15.83
CA THR A 286 -8.46 -14.05 -14.83
C THR A 286 -7.41 -14.91 -14.16
#